data_11a154a922e55624384fa6e8667d5bc0
#
_entry.id   11a154a922e55624384fa6e8667d5bc0
#
_cell.length_a   1.000
_cell.length_b   1.000
_cell.length_c   1.000
_cell.angle_alpha   90.00
_cell.angle_beta   90.00
_cell.angle_gamma   90.00
#
_symmetry.space_group_name_H-M   'P 1'
#
loop_
_entity.id
_entity.type
_entity.pdbx_description
1 polymer ?
#
loop_
_entity_poly.entity_id
_entity_poly.type
_entity_poly.pdbx_seq_one_letter_code
_entity_poly.pdbx_strand_id
1 'polypeptide(L)'
;MGLLQVASSVAILLHLTGYLHEDIQSGPIRADALRDPRKRDRAKCQKHQREPVPSAHLPIMVPINYVKKGEIEVTMIQWKESHGHLQKMRYHDGRLLIEEAGLYSVYAKTCFRYYEESNTSSEYLQDGSTQLIQYIYHEKHTQNTIKPIVLMKSGSTKRWKNHFYNMYCEQQSGIFTLKEGDGLFVKVSNSWLLDPDPEGSYFGAFKISN
;
A
#
# COMPACT_ATOMS: atom_id res chain seq x y z
N MET A 1 -7.73 49.54 17.19
CA MET A 1 -7.86 48.19 16.71
C MET A 1 -6.70 47.26 17.16
N GLY A 2 -5.51 47.77 17.48
CA GLY A 2 -4.35 46.91 17.87
C GLY A 2 -4.40 46.31 19.27
N LEU A 3 -5.00 46.99 20.25
CA LEU A 3 -5.01 46.50 21.65
C LEU A 3 -5.88 45.27 21.88
N LEU A 4 -6.98 45.13 21.16
CA LEU A 4 -7.87 43.94 21.24
C LEU A 4 -7.21 42.66 20.64
N GLN A 5 -6.40 42.81 19.62
CA GLN A 5 -5.69 41.69 18.99
C GLN A 5 -4.56 41.14 19.88
N VAL A 6 -3.84 42.02 20.57
CA VAL A 6 -2.79 41.62 21.53
C VAL A 6 -3.39 40.92 22.74
N ALA A 7 -4.48 41.39 23.28
CA ALA A 7 -5.18 40.77 24.43
C ALA A 7 -5.67 39.33 24.07
N SER A 8 -6.20 39.14 22.84
CA SER A 8 -6.64 37.82 22.37
C SER A 8 -5.47 36.83 22.22
N SER A 9 -4.34 37.27 21.70
CA SER A 9 -3.14 36.42 21.53
C SER A 9 -2.52 36.00 22.87
N VAL A 10 -2.52 36.89 23.87
CA VAL A 10 -2.03 36.59 25.22
C VAL A 10 -2.95 35.62 25.93
N ALA A 11 -4.27 35.75 25.79
CA ALA A 11 -5.24 34.84 26.39
C ALA A 11 -5.11 33.41 25.82
N ILE A 12 -4.88 33.26 24.51
CA ILE A 12 -4.66 31.96 23.87
C ILE A 12 -3.36 31.34 24.35
N LEU A 13 -2.26 32.10 24.46
CA LEU A 13 -0.98 31.59 24.96
C LEU A 13 -1.07 31.15 26.42
N LEU A 14 -1.77 31.90 27.30
CA LEU A 14 -1.98 31.50 28.67
C LEU A 14 -2.87 30.26 28.81
N HIS A 15 -3.83 30.08 27.90
CA HIS A 15 -4.66 28.87 27.87
C HIS A 15 -3.88 27.65 27.45
N LEU A 16 -3.01 27.79 26.43
CA LEU A 16 -2.14 26.72 25.96
C LEU A 16 -1.08 26.33 26.98
N THR A 17 -0.48 27.30 27.69
CA THR A 17 0.50 27.02 28.76
C THR A 17 -0.15 26.45 30.01
N GLY A 18 -1.38 26.83 30.33
CA GLY A 18 -2.17 26.27 31.44
C GLY A 18 -2.56 24.80 31.15
N TYR A 19 -2.97 24.48 29.91
CA TYR A 19 -3.29 23.14 29.49
C TYR A 19 -2.09 22.19 29.52
N LEU A 20 -0.91 22.69 29.16
CA LEU A 20 0.33 21.92 29.23
C LEU A 20 0.85 21.73 30.67
N HIS A 21 0.38 22.53 31.61
CA HIS A 21 0.79 22.41 33.00
C HIS A 21 -0.08 21.41 33.80
N GLU A 22 -1.32 21.17 33.37
CA GLU A 22 -2.20 20.17 34.02
C GLU A 22 -1.81 18.72 33.69
N ASP A 23 -1.20 18.48 32.52
CA ASP A 23 -0.78 17.14 32.11
C ASP A 23 0.56 16.66 32.72
N ILE A 24 1.25 17.51 33.52
CA ILE A 24 2.53 17.17 34.17
C ILE A 24 2.40 17.01 35.69
N GLN A 25 1.21 16.96 36.25
CA GLN A 25 1.05 16.45 37.61
C GLN A 25 1.04 14.93 37.63
N SER A 26 2.25 14.36 37.44
CA SER A 26 2.54 13.00 37.89
C SER A 26 2.35 13.00 39.41
N GLY A 27 1.29 12.36 39.88
CA GLY A 27 1.07 12.13 41.31
C GLY A 27 2.31 11.49 41.96
N PRO A 28 2.52 11.70 43.26
CA PRO A 28 3.71 11.18 43.93
C PRO A 28 3.74 9.67 43.82
N ILE A 29 4.82 9.16 43.19
CA ILE A 29 5.12 7.73 43.15
C ILE A 29 5.28 7.32 44.62
N ARG A 30 4.31 6.56 45.11
CA ARG A 30 4.33 5.99 46.44
C ARG A 30 5.55 5.07 46.56
N ALA A 31 6.55 5.50 47.31
CA ALA A 31 7.79 4.77 47.56
C ALA A 31 7.59 3.39 48.24
N ASP A 32 6.37 3.07 48.65
CA ASP A 32 6.03 1.84 49.35
C ASP A 32 5.89 0.62 48.47
N ALA A 33 5.90 0.78 47.14
CA ALA A 33 5.80 -0.36 46.20
C ALA A 33 7.14 -1.10 46.00
N LEU A 34 8.22 -0.66 46.65
CA LEU A 34 9.57 -1.22 46.48
C LEU A 34 10.05 -2.11 47.65
N ARG A 35 9.19 -2.43 48.65
CA ARG A 35 9.58 -3.27 49.78
C ARG A 35 8.65 -4.47 50.01
N ASP A 36 8.64 -5.42 49.09
CA ASP A 36 8.37 -6.82 49.44
C ASP A 36 9.06 -7.79 48.45
N PRO A 37 10.24 -8.34 48.80
CA PRO A 37 10.94 -9.26 47.91
C PRO A 37 10.44 -10.70 47.97
N ARG A 38 9.29 -11.03 48.60
CA ARG A 38 8.92 -12.42 48.91
C ARG A 38 7.69 -12.98 48.19
N LYS A 39 7.11 -12.30 47.20
CA LYS A 39 6.12 -12.93 46.32
C LYS A 39 6.31 -12.48 44.87
N ARG A 40 7.49 -12.78 44.32
CA ARG A 40 7.56 -12.97 42.87
C ARG A 40 7.01 -14.35 42.56
N ASP A 41 5.70 -14.50 42.54
CA ASP A 41 5.10 -15.41 41.62
C ASP A 41 5.59 -14.97 40.26
N ARG A 42 6.56 -15.71 39.75
CA ARG A 42 6.91 -15.69 38.35
C ARG A 42 5.63 -16.09 37.61
N ALA A 43 4.76 -15.14 37.32
CA ALA A 43 3.88 -15.25 36.22
C ALA A 43 4.83 -15.54 35.04
N LYS A 44 4.94 -16.82 34.68
CA LYS A 44 5.54 -17.24 33.43
C LYS A 44 4.83 -16.41 32.41
N CYS A 45 5.51 -15.37 31.93
CA CYS A 45 5.15 -14.71 30.69
C CYS A 45 5.26 -15.83 29.67
N GLN A 46 4.18 -16.59 29.52
CA GLN A 46 4.02 -17.47 28.39
C GLN A 46 4.15 -16.52 27.21
N LYS A 47 5.32 -16.56 26.57
CA LYS A 47 5.46 -16.09 25.21
C LYS A 47 4.40 -16.88 24.44
N HIS A 48 3.20 -16.33 24.37
CA HIS A 48 2.26 -16.74 23.34
C HIS A 48 3.05 -16.48 22.05
N GLN A 49 3.61 -17.52 21.49
CA GLN A 49 4.09 -17.50 20.12
C GLN A 49 2.84 -17.16 19.32
N ARG A 50 2.68 -15.86 19.01
CA ARG A 50 1.60 -15.43 18.13
C ARG A 50 1.85 -16.17 16.82
N GLU A 51 0.88 -16.95 16.40
CA GLU A 51 0.96 -17.57 15.10
C GLU A 51 1.22 -16.50 14.04
N PRO A 52 2.11 -16.79 13.08
CA PRO A 52 2.42 -15.83 12.04
C PRO A 52 1.16 -15.48 11.25
N VAL A 53 0.92 -14.19 11.09
CA VAL A 53 -0.25 -13.67 10.36
C VAL A 53 0.00 -13.76 8.86
N PRO A 54 -0.96 -14.30 8.06
CA PRO A 54 -0.84 -14.29 6.61
C PRO A 54 -0.58 -12.89 6.08
N SER A 55 0.53 -12.72 5.34
CA SER A 55 0.94 -11.43 4.78
C SER A 55 1.84 -11.60 3.57
N ALA A 56 1.74 -10.66 2.64
CA ALA A 56 2.57 -10.58 1.45
C ALA A 56 2.86 -9.13 1.08
N HIS A 57 4.08 -8.88 0.63
CA HIS A 57 4.49 -7.61 0.02
C HIS A 57 5.53 -7.91 -1.06
N LEU A 58 5.17 -7.68 -2.30
CA LEU A 58 5.95 -8.07 -3.47
C LEU A 58 6.28 -6.83 -4.32
N PRO A 59 7.55 -6.52 -4.56
CA PRO A 59 7.95 -5.48 -5.52
C PRO A 59 7.74 -5.96 -6.96
N ILE A 60 7.69 -5.02 -7.89
CA ILE A 60 7.54 -5.33 -9.32
C ILE A 60 8.72 -6.17 -9.82
N MET A 61 8.42 -7.14 -10.70
CA MET A 61 9.45 -7.96 -11.32
C MET A 61 10.14 -7.18 -12.45
N VAL A 62 11.47 -7.16 -12.43
CA VAL A 62 12.31 -6.54 -13.46
C VAL A 62 13.18 -7.63 -14.10
N PRO A 63 13.34 -7.68 -15.42
CA PRO A 63 12.76 -6.81 -16.44
C PRO A 63 11.24 -7.00 -16.61
N ILE A 64 10.56 -5.93 -16.93
CA ILE A 64 9.12 -5.95 -17.19
C ILE A 64 8.90 -6.41 -18.64
N ASN A 65 8.00 -7.37 -18.85
CA ASN A 65 7.54 -7.71 -20.19
C ASN A 65 6.53 -6.65 -20.64
N TYR A 66 7.04 -5.62 -21.29
CA TYR A 66 6.19 -4.55 -21.81
C TYR A 66 5.41 -5.00 -23.04
N VAL A 67 4.16 -4.55 -23.13
CA VAL A 67 3.47 -4.49 -24.41
C VAL A 67 4.15 -3.47 -25.32
N LYS A 68 3.95 -3.57 -26.63
CA LYS A 68 4.52 -2.61 -27.56
C LYS A 68 4.05 -1.19 -27.25
N LYS A 69 4.92 -0.22 -27.48
CA LYS A 69 4.63 1.20 -27.29
C LYS A 69 3.35 1.57 -28.08
N GLY A 70 2.37 2.18 -27.38
CA GLY A 70 1.08 2.57 -27.98
C GLY A 70 -0.03 1.53 -27.89
N GLU A 71 0.24 0.29 -27.46
CA GLU A 71 -0.81 -0.69 -27.20
C GLU A 71 -1.52 -0.37 -25.87
N ILE A 72 -2.86 -0.31 -25.92
CA ILE A 72 -3.73 0.07 -24.78
C ILE A 72 -4.20 -1.19 -24.02
N GLU A 73 -3.65 -2.35 -24.33
CA GLU A 73 -4.07 -3.61 -23.71
C GLU A 73 -3.85 -3.59 -22.19
N VAL A 74 -4.86 -4.06 -21.45
CA VAL A 74 -4.78 -4.17 -19.98
C VAL A 74 -4.00 -5.42 -19.62
N THR A 75 -2.75 -5.22 -19.17
CA THR A 75 -1.77 -6.28 -18.96
C THR A 75 -1.61 -6.62 -17.48
N MET A 76 -1.47 -7.91 -17.17
CA MET A 76 -1.18 -8.38 -15.81
C MET A 76 0.30 -8.12 -15.46
N ILE A 77 0.52 -7.54 -14.29
CA ILE A 77 1.86 -7.29 -13.75
C ILE A 77 2.39 -8.55 -13.08
N GLN A 78 3.68 -8.83 -13.30
CA GLN A 78 4.42 -9.86 -12.57
C GLN A 78 5.18 -9.23 -11.40
N TRP A 79 5.23 -9.94 -10.28
CA TRP A 79 5.86 -9.49 -9.04
C TRP A 79 7.05 -10.38 -8.68
N LYS A 80 8.01 -9.82 -7.95
CA LYS A 80 9.26 -10.50 -7.62
C LYS A 80 9.18 -11.12 -6.23
N GLU A 81 9.00 -12.42 -6.15
CA GLU A 81 8.92 -13.16 -4.90
C GLU A 81 10.23 -13.12 -4.10
N SER A 82 11.37 -13.30 -4.77
CA SER A 82 12.68 -13.42 -4.11
C SER A 82 13.16 -12.17 -3.34
N HIS A 83 12.55 -11.01 -3.59
CA HIS A 83 12.86 -9.74 -2.91
C HIS A 83 11.64 -9.22 -2.13
N GLY A 84 10.59 -10.00 -2.08
CA GLY A 84 9.38 -9.71 -1.35
C GLY A 84 9.32 -10.39 -0.01
N HIS A 85 8.20 -10.18 0.67
CA HIS A 85 7.80 -10.89 1.87
C HIS A 85 6.58 -11.74 1.56
N LEU A 86 6.65 -13.03 1.87
CA LEU A 86 5.54 -13.97 1.79
C LEU A 86 5.49 -14.80 3.06
N GLN A 87 4.34 -14.81 3.73
CA GLN A 87 4.10 -15.59 4.93
C GLN A 87 2.66 -16.13 4.93
N LYS A 88 2.49 -17.45 4.97
CA LYS A 88 1.17 -18.13 4.87
C LYS A 88 0.33 -17.63 3.70
N MET A 89 0.98 -17.37 2.59
CA MET A 89 0.42 -17.01 1.29
C MET A 89 1.37 -17.53 0.22
N ARG A 90 0.87 -17.81 -0.97
CA ARG A 90 1.68 -18.25 -2.12
C ARG A 90 1.57 -17.26 -3.26
N TYR A 91 2.64 -17.18 -4.05
CA TYR A 91 2.63 -16.42 -5.28
C TYR A 91 2.86 -17.37 -6.46
N HIS A 92 2.03 -17.28 -7.49
CA HIS A 92 2.16 -18.09 -8.69
C HIS A 92 1.57 -17.36 -9.90
N ASP A 93 2.34 -17.26 -10.96
CA ASP A 93 1.92 -16.70 -12.26
C ASP A 93 1.14 -15.37 -12.13
N GLY A 94 1.74 -14.39 -11.46
CA GLY A 94 1.16 -13.06 -11.26
C GLY A 94 0.06 -12.99 -10.19
N ARG A 95 -0.30 -14.12 -9.58
CA ARG A 95 -1.38 -14.24 -8.59
C ARG A 95 -0.86 -14.45 -7.19
N LEU A 96 -1.37 -13.69 -6.25
CA LEU A 96 -1.21 -13.91 -4.82
C LEU A 96 -2.35 -14.81 -4.36
N LEU A 97 -2.02 -16.01 -3.88
CA LEU A 97 -2.97 -17.04 -3.47
C LEU A 97 -3.21 -17.01 -1.97
N ILE A 98 -4.46 -16.97 -1.56
CA ILE A 98 -4.90 -16.96 -0.16
C ILE A 98 -4.92 -18.40 0.37
N GLU A 99 -4.20 -18.67 1.46
CA GLU A 99 -4.15 -20.00 2.11
C GLU A 99 -5.07 -20.11 3.33
N GLU A 100 -5.48 -19.00 3.92
CA GLU A 100 -6.41 -18.98 5.06
C GLU A 100 -7.57 -18.03 4.79
N ALA A 101 -8.80 -18.46 4.96
CA ALA A 101 -9.97 -17.57 4.87
C ALA A 101 -9.91 -16.47 5.95
N GLY A 102 -10.47 -15.29 5.65
CA GLY A 102 -10.55 -14.19 6.61
C GLY A 102 -10.75 -12.83 5.96
N LEU A 103 -10.64 -11.78 6.77
CA LEU A 103 -10.70 -10.40 6.36
C LEU A 103 -9.28 -9.90 6.06
N TYR A 104 -9.06 -9.40 4.86
CA TYR A 104 -7.75 -8.97 4.38
C TYR A 104 -7.74 -7.51 3.98
N SER A 105 -6.66 -6.82 4.31
CA SER A 105 -6.28 -5.58 3.65
C SER A 105 -5.48 -5.92 2.39
N VAL A 106 -5.95 -5.44 1.23
CA VAL A 106 -5.31 -5.64 -0.07
C VAL A 106 -4.89 -4.28 -0.61
N TYR A 107 -3.67 -4.17 -1.11
CA TYR A 107 -3.14 -2.91 -1.60
C TYR A 107 -2.20 -3.10 -2.78
N ALA A 108 -2.14 -2.11 -3.66
CA ALA A 108 -1.17 -2.04 -4.74
C ALA A 108 -0.78 -0.59 -5.02
N LYS A 109 0.47 -0.42 -5.41
CA LYS A 109 1.00 0.83 -5.99
C LYS A 109 1.68 0.50 -7.30
N THR A 110 1.42 1.27 -8.35
CA THR A 110 2.10 1.18 -9.63
C THR A 110 2.53 2.57 -10.07
N CYS A 111 3.79 2.70 -10.46
CA CYS A 111 4.35 3.93 -10.99
C CYS A 111 4.55 3.80 -12.49
N PHE A 112 4.26 4.88 -13.20
CA PHE A 112 4.43 5.03 -14.64
C PHE A 112 5.41 6.14 -14.89
N ARG A 113 6.30 5.93 -15.85
CA ARG A 113 7.34 6.88 -16.23
C ARG A 113 7.28 7.14 -17.73
N TYR A 114 7.33 8.39 -18.07
CA TYR A 114 7.49 8.84 -19.45
C TYR A 114 8.74 9.68 -19.57
N TYR A 115 9.58 9.27 -20.49
CA TYR A 115 10.77 10.01 -20.89
C TYR A 115 10.87 9.99 -22.41
N GLU A 116 10.97 11.15 -23.02
CA GLU A 116 11.18 11.29 -24.45
C GLU A 116 12.66 11.52 -24.71
N GLU A 117 13.31 10.56 -25.35
CA GLU A 117 14.63 10.79 -25.92
C GLU A 117 14.49 11.76 -27.11
N SER A 118 15.29 12.83 -27.10
CA SER A 118 15.22 13.97 -28.01
C SER A 118 15.38 13.63 -29.51
N ASN A 119 15.64 12.38 -29.87
CA ASN A 119 15.89 11.94 -31.23
C ASN A 119 14.80 11.06 -31.86
N THR A 120 13.73 10.78 -31.14
CA THR A 120 12.62 9.99 -31.70
C THR A 120 11.38 10.84 -31.70
N SER A 121 10.96 11.31 -32.87
CA SER A 121 9.67 11.92 -33.09
C SER A 121 8.59 10.89 -32.77
N SER A 122 8.19 10.81 -31.50
CA SER A 122 7.09 9.96 -31.11
C SER A 122 5.79 10.66 -31.41
N GLU A 123 5.34 10.47 -32.63
CA GLU A 123 4.07 10.95 -33.19
C GLU A 123 2.84 10.50 -32.36
N TYR A 124 3.05 9.50 -31.48
CA TYR A 124 1.98 8.86 -30.70
C TYR A 124 1.53 9.61 -29.45
N LEU A 125 2.30 10.59 -28.95
CA LEU A 125 1.96 11.33 -27.71
C LEU A 125 1.91 12.84 -27.91
N GLN A 126 2.08 13.33 -29.13
CA GLN A 126 2.21 14.76 -29.41
C GLN A 126 1.00 15.61 -29.02
N ASP A 127 -0.19 15.03 -28.87
CA ASP A 127 -1.40 15.74 -28.40
C ASP A 127 -2.41 14.85 -27.66
N GLY A 128 -2.03 13.65 -27.27
CA GLY A 128 -2.92 12.65 -26.69
C GLY A 128 -2.91 12.61 -25.16
N SER A 129 -4.10 12.52 -24.60
CA SER A 129 -4.26 12.14 -23.20
C SER A 129 -4.06 10.64 -23.05
N THR A 130 -3.23 10.20 -22.10
CA THR A 130 -2.99 8.79 -21.76
C THR A 130 -3.75 8.42 -20.49
N GLN A 131 -4.55 7.36 -20.54
CA GLN A 131 -5.22 6.83 -19.38
C GLN A 131 -4.31 5.82 -18.66
N LEU A 132 -3.93 6.14 -17.44
CA LEU A 132 -3.17 5.26 -16.55
C LEU A 132 -4.14 4.70 -15.52
N ILE A 133 -4.46 3.42 -15.64
CA ILE A 133 -5.45 2.77 -14.79
C ILE A 133 -4.83 1.52 -14.17
N GLN A 134 -4.99 1.38 -12.86
CA GLN A 134 -4.64 0.20 -12.10
C GLN A 134 -5.93 -0.54 -11.70
N TYR A 135 -5.96 -1.83 -11.90
CA TYR A 135 -7.05 -2.72 -11.49
C TYR A 135 -6.51 -3.78 -10.56
N ILE A 136 -7.19 -4.03 -9.45
CA ILE A 136 -6.96 -5.21 -8.61
C ILE A 136 -8.13 -6.16 -8.84
N TYR A 137 -7.80 -7.38 -9.23
CA TYR A 137 -8.75 -8.45 -9.52
C TYR A 137 -8.77 -9.49 -8.43
N HIS A 138 -9.92 -10.10 -8.26
CA HIS A 138 -10.16 -11.28 -7.44
C HIS A 138 -10.66 -12.42 -8.31
N GLU A 139 -9.95 -13.52 -8.29
CA GLU A 139 -10.31 -14.78 -8.91
C GLU A 139 -10.75 -15.75 -7.81
N LYS A 140 -12.06 -16.06 -7.78
CA LYS A 140 -12.62 -16.93 -6.76
C LYS A 140 -12.25 -18.38 -7.04
N HIS A 141 -11.81 -19.09 -6.00
CA HIS A 141 -11.60 -20.52 -6.08
C HIS A 141 -12.95 -21.25 -6.03
N THR A 142 -13.42 -21.70 -7.19
CA THR A 142 -14.69 -22.44 -7.31
C THR A 142 -14.52 -23.60 -8.29
N GLN A 143 -15.38 -24.63 -8.17
CA GLN A 143 -15.38 -25.78 -9.10
C GLN A 143 -15.69 -25.37 -10.55
N ASN A 144 -16.41 -24.28 -10.76
CA ASN A 144 -16.71 -23.73 -12.06
C ASN A 144 -15.83 -22.53 -12.33
N THR A 145 -15.27 -22.43 -13.53
CA THR A 145 -14.46 -21.27 -13.95
C THR A 145 -15.31 -20.01 -13.96
N ILE A 146 -15.19 -19.19 -12.94
CA ILE A 146 -15.85 -17.89 -12.86
C ILE A 146 -14.85 -16.84 -13.36
N LYS A 147 -15.33 -15.89 -14.17
CA LYS A 147 -14.49 -14.76 -14.61
C LYS A 147 -14.04 -13.96 -13.40
N PRO A 148 -12.75 -13.56 -13.33
CA PRO A 148 -12.27 -12.69 -12.28
C PRO A 148 -13.09 -11.41 -12.17
N ILE A 149 -13.34 -10.95 -10.95
CA ILE A 149 -14.06 -9.70 -10.70
C ILE A 149 -13.06 -8.59 -10.32
N VAL A 150 -13.36 -7.36 -10.70
CA VAL A 150 -12.59 -6.20 -10.28
C VAL A 150 -12.98 -5.86 -8.84
N LEU A 151 -12.01 -5.93 -7.92
CA LEU A 151 -12.18 -5.47 -6.53
C LEU A 151 -12.04 -3.96 -6.43
N MET A 152 -11.00 -3.43 -7.08
CA MET A 152 -10.67 -2.02 -7.03
C MET A 152 -10.17 -1.55 -8.39
N LYS A 153 -10.48 -0.30 -8.72
CA LYS A 153 -10.01 0.39 -9.91
C LYS A 153 -9.66 1.81 -9.53
N SER A 154 -8.47 2.24 -9.87
CA SER A 154 -8.04 3.63 -9.74
C SER A 154 -7.24 4.05 -10.95
N GLY A 155 -7.24 5.34 -11.25
CA GLY A 155 -6.49 5.84 -12.39
C GLY A 155 -6.82 7.28 -12.73
N SER A 156 -6.01 7.83 -13.63
CA SER A 156 -6.22 9.17 -14.13
C SER A 156 -5.80 9.31 -15.60
N THR A 157 -6.25 10.39 -16.20
CA THR A 157 -5.85 10.78 -17.54
C THR A 157 -4.73 11.79 -17.44
N LYS A 158 -3.58 11.49 -18.02
CA LYS A 158 -2.40 12.37 -18.04
C LYS A 158 -2.11 12.88 -19.43
N ARG A 159 -1.73 14.16 -19.51
CA ARG A 159 -1.10 14.75 -20.68
C ARG A 159 0.38 14.90 -20.36
N TRP A 160 1.20 14.21 -21.12
CA TRP A 160 2.65 14.29 -20.95
C TRP A 160 3.16 15.57 -21.61
N LYS A 161 4.08 16.26 -20.93
CA LYS A 161 4.79 17.40 -21.50
C LYS A 161 6.10 16.89 -22.07
N ASN A 162 6.35 17.22 -23.34
CA ASN A 162 7.61 16.92 -24.02
C ASN A 162 8.78 17.56 -23.29
N HIS A 163 9.95 16.94 -23.38
CA HIS A 163 11.24 17.38 -22.82
C HIS A 163 11.38 17.34 -21.29
N PHE A 164 10.42 16.77 -20.56
CA PHE A 164 10.51 16.60 -19.11
C PHE A 164 10.38 15.14 -18.72
N TYR A 165 11.11 14.75 -17.68
CA TYR A 165 10.87 13.52 -16.98
C TYR A 165 9.52 13.62 -16.26
N ASN A 166 8.60 12.75 -16.61
CA ASN A 166 7.28 12.69 -15.99
C ASN A 166 7.12 11.37 -15.29
N MET A 167 6.76 11.41 -14.02
CA MET A 167 6.42 10.23 -13.22
C MET A 167 5.03 10.41 -12.63
N TYR A 168 4.26 9.34 -12.63
CA TYR A 168 2.94 9.28 -12.00
C TYR A 168 2.73 7.93 -11.34
N CYS A 169 2.30 7.93 -10.09
CA CYS A 169 2.00 6.69 -9.36
C CYS A 169 0.52 6.65 -8.99
N GLU A 170 -0.06 5.47 -9.14
CA GLU A 170 -1.41 5.14 -8.69
C GLU A 170 -1.31 4.18 -7.52
N GLN A 171 -2.01 4.50 -6.42
CA GLN A 171 -2.04 3.66 -5.23
C GLN A 171 -3.48 3.51 -4.75
N GLN A 172 -3.85 2.27 -4.41
CA GLN A 172 -5.15 1.97 -3.85
C GLN A 172 -5.05 0.87 -2.80
N SER A 173 -6.00 0.86 -1.87
CA SER A 173 -6.13 -0.16 -0.86
C SER A 173 -7.59 -0.33 -0.46
N GLY A 174 -7.95 -1.54 0.01
CA GLY A 174 -9.29 -1.85 0.47
C GLY A 174 -9.29 -3.08 1.36
N ILE A 175 -10.43 -3.33 2.01
CA ILE A 175 -10.63 -4.45 2.93
C ILE A 175 -11.66 -5.40 2.32
N PHE A 176 -11.31 -6.69 2.24
CA PHE A 176 -12.13 -7.71 1.58
C PHE A 176 -12.14 -9.02 2.36
N THR A 177 -13.29 -9.69 2.37
CA THR A 177 -13.38 -11.07 2.85
C THR A 177 -12.95 -12.00 1.74
N LEU A 178 -11.90 -12.78 1.99
CA LEU A 178 -11.30 -13.73 1.05
C LEU A 178 -11.37 -15.14 1.61
N LYS A 179 -11.44 -16.12 0.73
CA LYS A 179 -11.49 -17.55 1.06
C LYS A 179 -10.17 -18.23 0.70
N GLU A 180 -9.93 -19.35 1.30
CA GLU A 180 -8.83 -20.25 0.90
C GLU A 180 -8.93 -20.61 -0.57
N GLY A 181 -7.82 -20.54 -1.29
CA GLY A 181 -7.70 -20.77 -2.72
C GLY A 181 -8.02 -19.57 -3.60
N ASP A 182 -8.59 -18.48 -3.05
CA ASP A 182 -8.82 -17.25 -3.83
C ASP A 182 -7.50 -16.65 -4.33
N GLY A 183 -7.51 -16.13 -5.55
CA GLY A 183 -6.36 -15.47 -6.19
C GLY A 183 -6.58 -13.97 -6.32
N LEU A 184 -5.54 -13.20 -6.06
CA LEU A 184 -5.51 -11.75 -6.28
C LEU A 184 -4.44 -11.41 -7.30
N PHE A 185 -4.73 -10.50 -8.24
CA PHE A 185 -3.74 -10.04 -9.19
C PHE A 185 -4.00 -8.61 -9.66
N VAL A 186 -2.96 -7.96 -10.17
CA VAL A 186 -3.00 -6.57 -10.63
C VAL A 186 -2.86 -6.53 -12.14
N LYS A 187 -3.69 -5.72 -12.78
CA LYS A 187 -3.54 -5.34 -14.19
C LYS A 187 -3.46 -3.83 -14.33
N VAL A 188 -2.76 -3.38 -15.35
CA VAL A 188 -2.67 -1.95 -15.68
C VAL A 188 -2.93 -1.71 -17.16
N SER A 189 -3.45 -0.52 -17.48
CA SER A 189 -3.44 -0.01 -18.86
C SER A 189 -2.07 0.57 -19.18
N ASN A 190 -1.70 0.62 -20.44
CA ASN A 190 -0.46 1.22 -20.90
C ASN A 190 0.80 0.73 -20.13
N SER A 191 0.92 -0.60 -19.97
CA SER A 191 2.01 -1.21 -19.21
C SER A 191 3.40 -0.88 -19.75
N TRP A 192 3.52 -0.44 -21.01
CA TRP A 192 4.78 0.04 -21.60
C TRP A 192 5.33 1.31 -20.92
N LEU A 193 4.52 2.01 -20.13
CA LEU A 193 4.91 3.15 -19.31
C LEU A 193 5.30 2.78 -17.87
N LEU A 194 5.16 1.52 -17.46
CA LEU A 194 5.52 1.12 -16.10
C LEU A 194 6.98 1.47 -15.80
N ASP A 195 7.20 2.08 -14.64
CA ASP A 195 8.53 2.33 -14.13
C ASP A 195 9.15 1.00 -13.66
N PRO A 196 10.34 0.63 -14.16
CA PRO A 196 11.03 -0.57 -13.72
C PRO A 196 11.63 -0.47 -12.31
N ASP A 197 11.52 0.67 -11.65
CA ASP A 197 12.01 0.84 -10.28
C ASP A 197 11.25 -0.08 -9.31
N PRO A 198 11.91 -1.09 -8.71
CA PRO A 198 11.26 -2.04 -7.82
C PRO A 198 10.77 -1.42 -6.51
N GLU A 199 11.29 -0.25 -6.13
CA GLU A 199 10.87 0.49 -4.93
C GLU A 199 9.61 1.33 -5.21
N GLY A 200 9.37 1.65 -6.47
CA GLY A 200 8.24 2.47 -6.91
C GLY A 200 6.92 1.69 -6.95
N SER A 201 6.96 0.41 -7.34
CA SER A 201 5.76 -0.39 -7.60
C SER A 201 5.75 -1.67 -6.77
N TYR A 202 4.63 -1.92 -6.08
CA TYR A 202 4.47 -3.07 -5.20
C TYR A 202 3.00 -3.51 -5.09
N PHE A 203 2.82 -4.77 -4.69
CA PHE A 203 1.52 -5.38 -4.43
C PHE A 203 1.56 -6.24 -3.18
N GLY A 204 0.49 -6.24 -2.40
CA GLY A 204 0.45 -7.04 -1.19
C GLY A 204 -0.93 -7.17 -0.58
N ALA A 205 -0.98 -8.05 0.42
CA ALA A 205 -2.13 -8.23 1.27
C ALA A 205 -1.69 -8.71 2.66
N PHE A 206 -2.50 -8.44 3.68
CA PHE A 206 -2.32 -9.02 4.99
C PHE A 206 -3.67 -9.27 5.67
N LYS A 207 -3.74 -10.36 6.44
CA LYS A 207 -4.94 -10.74 7.18
C LYS A 207 -5.14 -9.82 8.38
N ILE A 208 -6.35 -9.31 8.54
CA ILE A 208 -6.75 -8.44 9.67
C ILE A 208 -7.42 -9.27 10.75
N SER A 209 -8.32 -10.16 10.36
CA SER A 209 -9.09 -11.03 11.27
C SER A 209 -9.63 -12.27 10.55
N ASN A 210 -10.16 -13.17 11.33
CA ASN A 210 -10.89 -14.33 10.84
C ASN A 210 -12.30 -13.95 10.38
#